data_f4b6434880f8bf955de7b9d9c1ec0f74
#
_entry.id   f4b6434880f8bf955de7b9d9c1ec0f74
#
_cell.length_a   1.000
_cell.length_b   1.000
_cell.length_c   1.000
_cell.angle_alpha   90.00
_cell.angle_beta   90.00
_cell.angle_gamma   90.00
#
_symmetry.space_group_name_H-M   'P 1'
#
loop_
_entity.id
_entity.type
_entity.pdbx_description
1 polymer ?
#
loop_
_entity_poly.entity_id
_entity_poly.type
_entity_poly.pdbx_seq_one_letter_code
_entity_poly.pdbx_strand_id
1 'polypeptide(L)'
;GMELSNADLIRNSLLMSAEDQDSLSEKYSLPIEQSVKKGTDYTNLNLFFSQYLVFKTNTAIDSSKVYHSFVSFFKENGYTREDCLKELKYFATIFKAFVDDSNRYSKTVRKVLRNLRMVKQTTCYPFLLHIFDDFEQHVITEKTLEKTLLFIQSYLVRRMVCGIQSNTLRGLFRNLYNRIFKVTSNKEKYYEAINKFFYTETGNIDMVVPDAEFGRSLRE
;
A
#
# COMPACT_ATOMS: atom_id res chain seq x y z
N GLY A 1 -4.65 15.74 28.77
CA GLY A 1 -4.42 14.38 28.31
C GLY A 1 -3.95 14.39 26.88
N MET A 2 -3.10 13.46 26.50
CA MET A 2 -2.62 13.32 25.11
C MET A 2 -3.78 12.86 24.26
N GLU A 3 -4.02 13.49 23.11
CA GLU A 3 -5.07 13.09 22.17
C GLU A 3 -4.71 11.72 21.55
N LEU A 4 -5.67 10.77 21.55
CA LEU A 4 -5.45 9.44 21.00
C LEU A 4 -5.32 9.51 19.48
N SER A 5 -4.33 8.81 18.93
CA SER A 5 -4.19 8.67 17.48
C SER A 5 -5.28 7.77 16.89
N ASN A 6 -5.54 7.87 15.57
CA ASN A 6 -6.44 6.95 14.88
C ASN A 6 -6.05 5.48 15.12
N ALA A 7 -4.76 5.17 15.16
CA ALA A 7 -4.26 3.82 15.44
C ALA A 7 -4.63 3.34 16.85
N ASP A 8 -4.52 4.21 17.88
CA ASP A 8 -4.93 3.88 19.24
C ASP A 8 -6.44 3.63 19.32
N LEU A 9 -7.23 4.46 18.65
CA LEU A 9 -8.69 4.30 18.60
C LEU A 9 -9.09 2.99 17.93
N ILE A 10 -8.45 2.63 16.81
CA ILE A 10 -8.70 1.36 16.10
C ILE A 10 -8.31 0.18 17.01
N ARG A 11 -7.10 0.21 17.59
CA ARG A 11 -6.67 -0.83 18.53
C ARG A 11 -7.67 -1.02 19.66
N ASN A 12 -8.05 0.07 20.31
CA ASN A 12 -9.00 0.02 21.39
C ASN A 12 -10.35 -0.56 20.96
N SER A 13 -10.88 -0.18 19.79
CA SER A 13 -12.15 -0.70 19.28
C SER A 13 -12.12 -2.21 18.99
N LEU A 14 -10.94 -2.76 18.65
CA LEU A 14 -10.79 -4.20 18.41
C LEU A 14 -10.56 -5.00 19.70
N LEU A 15 -9.94 -4.40 20.72
CA LEU A 15 -9.56 -5.10 21.96
C LEU A 15 -10.54 -4.86 23.12
N MET A 16 -11.16 -3.69 23.19
CA MET A 16 -12.11 -3.38 24.28
C MET A 16 -13.30 -4.35 24.25
N SER A 17 -13.66 -4.86 25.42
CA SER A 17 -14.76 -5.81 25.60
C SER A 17 -14.53 -7.20 24.99
N ALA A 18 -13.29 -7.57 24.65
CA ALA A 18 -12.95 -8.95 24.33
C ALA A 18 -12.70 -9.70 25.64
N GLU A 19 -13.26 -10.90 25.81
CA GLU A 19 -13.04 -11.75 27.00
C GLU A 19 -11.57 -12.18 27.13
N ASP A 20 -10.86 -12.25 25.99
CA ASP A 20 -9.47 -12.65 25.84
C ASP A 20 -8.57 -11.49 25.36
N GLN A 21 -8.84 -10.27 25.82
CA GLN A 21 -8.15 -9.03 25.40
C GLN A 21 -6.63 -9.14 25.46
N ASP A 22 -6.07 -9.69 26.52
CA ASP A 22 -4.61 -9.80 26.70
C ASP A 22 -4.02 -10.77 25.67
N SER A 23 -4.67 -11.91 25.44
CA SER A 23 -4.25 -12.89 24.44
C SER A 23 -4.28 -12.30 23.02
N LEU A 24 -5.34 -11.60 22.64
CA LEU A 24 -5.46 -10.95 21.33
C LEU A 24 -4.44 -9.82 21.17
N SER A 25 -4.17 -9.08 22.25
CA SER A 25 -3.16 -8.03 22.25
C SER A 25 -1.77 -8.60 22.00
N GLU A 26 -1.34 -9.62 22.76
CA GLU A 26 -0.03 -10.24 22.62
C GLU A 26 0.14 -10.94 21.27
N LYS A 27 -0.89 -11.66 20.81
CA LYS A 27 -0.83 -12.48 19.61
C LYS A 27 -0.86 -11.63 18.32
N TYR A 28 -1.57 -10.51 18.32
CA TYR A 28 -1.84 -9.73 17.11
C TYR A 28 -1.48 -8.26 17.23
N SER A 29 -2.04 -7.53 18.21
CA SER A 29 -1.95 -6.06 18.24
C SER A 29 -0.51 -5.58 18.48
N LEU A 30 0.20 -6.13 19.44
CA LEU A 30 1.61 -5.81 19.69
C LEU A 30 2.51 -6.15 18.50
N PRO A 31 2.41 -7.32 17.85
CA PRO A 31 3.14 -7.60 16.61
C PRO A 31 2.84 -6.65 15.45
N ILE A 32 1.58 -6.19 15.29
CA ILE A 32 1.22 -5.17 14.29
C ILE A 32 1.97 -3.87 14.58
N GLU A 33 1.90 -3.37 15.80
CA GLU A 33 2.59 -2.16 16.20
C GLU A 33 4.10 -2.28 16.02
N GLN A 34 4.72 -3.35 16.50
CA GLN A 34 6.16 -3.59 16.37
C GLN A 34 6.62 -3.71 14.91
N SER A 35 5.75 -4.18 14.02
CA SER A 35 6.07 -4.30 12.61
C SER A 35 6.13 -2.94 11.90
N VAL A 36 5.29 -2.00 12.28
CA VAL A 36 5.06 -0.76 11.53
C VAL A 36 5.53 0.50 12.26
N LYS A 37 5.42 0.51 13.59
CA LYS A 37 5.78 1.65 14.43
C LYS A 37 7.31 1.80 14.54
N LYS A 38 7.80 3.03 14.52
CA LYS A 38 9.20 3.36 14.73
C LYS A 38 9.37 4.07 16.08
N GLY A 39 9.83 3.35 17.10
CA GLY A 39 9.94 3.88 18.45
C GLY A 39 8.57 4.33 18.99
N THR A 40 8.45 5.60 19.42
CA THR A 40 7.20 6.21 19.87
C THR A 40 6.39 6.90 18.77
N ASP A 41 6.87 6.88 17.50
CA ASP A 41 6.22 7.54 16.37
C ASP A 41 5.13 6.64 15.77
N TYR A 42 3.89 7.09 15.84
CA TYR A 42 2.71 6.44 15.27
C TYR A 42 2.42 6.81 13.80
N THR A 43 3.24 7.65 13.18
CA THR A 43 3.00 8.12 11.80
C THR A 43 2.84 6.95 10.82
N ASN A 44 3.75 5.97 10.89
CA ASN A 44 3.68 4.80 10.01
C ASN A 44 2.48 3.91 10.31
N LEU A 45 2.07 3.79 11.56
CA LEU A 45 0.91 2.98 11.95
C LEU A 45 -0.40 3.63 11.47
N ASN A 46 -0.54 4.94 11.61
CA ASN A 46 -1.67 5.68 11.06
C ASN A 46 -1.69 5.59 9.52
N LEU A 47 -0.52 5.70 8.88
CA LEU A 47 -0.38 5.50 7.42
C LEU A 47 -0.81 4.10 7.02
N PHE A 48 -0.37 3.06 7.73
CA PHE A 48 -0.77 1.67 7.48
C PHE A 48 -2.28 1.51 7.47
N PHE A 49 -2.98 1.94 8.53
CA PHE A 49 -4.44 1.81 8.58
C PHE A 49 -5.14 2.57 7.46
N SER A 50 -4.68 3.78 7.14
CA SER A 50 -5.22 4.55 6.02
C SER A 50 -5.04 3.83 4.69
N GLN A 51 -3.83 3.34 4.39
CA GLN A 51 -3.53 2.67 3.12
C GLN A 51 -4.20 1.29 3.02
N TYR A 52 -4.30 0.56 4.14
CA TYR A 52 -5.05 -0.69 4.23
C TYR A 52 -6.53 -0.49 3.91
N LEU A 53 -7.17 0.55 4.47
CA LEU A 53 -8.56 0.87 4.15
C LEU A 53 -8.75 1.22 2.68
N VAL A 54 -7.86 2.05 2.11
CA VAL A 54 -7.89 2.36 0.67
C VAL A 54 -7.77 1.10 -0.18
N PHE A 55 -6.84 0.20 0.18
CA PHE A 55 -6.64 -1.10 -0.46
C PHE A 55 -7.91 -1.97 -0.42
N LYS A 56 -8.57 -2.06 0.73
CA LYS A 56 -9.75 -2.91 0.93
C LYS A 56 -11.02 -2.35 0.28
N THR A 57 -11.21 -1.03 0.35
CA THR A 57 -12.48 -0.40 -0.03
C THR A 57 -12.44 0.26 -1.41
N ASN A 58 -11.25 0.50 -1.97
CA ASN A 58 -11.04 1.33 -3.17
C ASN A 58 -11.65 2.74 -3.07
N THR A 59 -11.86 3.25 -1.86
CA THR A 59 -12.37 4.59 -1.61
C THR A 59 -11.28 5.51 -1.07
N ALA A 60 -11.42 6.81 -1.30
CA ALA A 60 -10.53 7.79 -0.70
C ALA A 60 -10.83 7.87 0.81
N ILE A 61 -9.80 7.75 1.63
CA ILE A 61 -9.91 7.86 3.09
C ILE A 61 -9.31 9.19 3.52
N ASP A 62 -10.12 10.01 4.17
CA ASP A 62 -9.66 11.24 4.82
C ASP A 62 -8.84 10.88 6.06
N SER A 63 -7.66 11.49 6.21
CA SER A 63 -6.77 11.24 7.33
C SER A 63 -7.41 11.53 8.71
N SER A 64 -8.36 12.46 8.77
CA SER A 64 -9.12 12.78 9.98
C SER A 64 -10.21 11.77 10.30
N LYS A 65 -10.60 10.92 9.34
CA LYS A 65 -11.72 9.96 9.43
C LYS A 65 -11.30 8.49 9.40
N VAL A 66 -10.00 8.20 9.50
CA VAL A 66 -9.47 6.83 9.39
C VAL A 66 -10.16 5.89 10.39
N TYR A 67 -10.28 6.30 11.66
CA TYR A 67 -10.96 5.50 12.68
C TYR A 67 -12.43 5.23 12.34
N HIS A 68 -13.19 6.25 11.98
CA HIS A 68 -14.60 6.06 11.62
C HIS A 68 -14.78 5.17 10.39
N SER A 69 -13.95 5.37 9.38
CA SER A 69 -13.94 4.52 8.18
C SER A 69 -13.59 3.07 8.50
N PHE A 70 -12.65 2.85 9.43
CA PHE A 70 -12.30 1.51 9.89
C PHE A 70 -13.47 0.81 10.61
N VAL A 71 -14.13 1.51 11.52
CA VAL A 71 -15.28 0.95 12.25
C VAL A 71 -16.42 0.59 11.30
N SER A 72 -16.73 1.45 10.32
CA SER A 72 -17.73 1.14 9.30
C SER A 72 -17.34 -0.08 8.48
N PHE A 73 -16.10 -0.11 7.96
CA PHE A 73 -15.56 -1.24 7.22
C PHE A 73 -15.63 -2.56 8.02
N PHE A 74 -15.24 -2.53 9.29
CA PHE A 74 -15.27 -3.70 10.16
C PHE A 74 -16.70 -4.25 10.34
N LYS A 75 -17.69 -3.37 10.59
CA LYS A 75 -19.09 -3.75 10.76
C LYS A 75 -19.73 -4.27 9.48
N GLU A 76 -19.47 -3.61 8.35
CA GLU A 76 -20.07 -3.95 7.05
C GLU A 76 -19.58 -5.31 6.51
N ASN A 77 -18.35 -5.70 6.84
CA ASN A 77 -17.78 -6.96 6.37
C ASN A 77 -18.00 -8.14 7.31
N GLY A 78 -18.64 -7.95 8.47
CA GLY A 78 -18.97 -9.04 9.38
C GLY A 78 -17.75 -9.76 9.97
N TYR A 79 -16.59 -9.11 10.06
CA TYR A 79 -15.39 -9.69 10.64
C TYR A 79 -15.59 -10.03 12.12
N THR A 80 -15.08 -11.20 12.55
CA THR A 80 -14.75 -11.37 13.96
C THR A 80 -13.53 -10.50 14.31
N ARG A 81 -13.37 -10.15 15.59
CA ARG A 81 -12.20 -9.38 16.03
C ARG A 81 -10.89 -10.10 15.72
N GLU A 82 -10.87 -11.41 15.98
CA GLU A 82 -9.68 -12.22 15.74
C GLU A 82 -9.34 -12.31 14.25
N ASP A 83 -10.30 -12.51 13.36
CA ASP A 83 -10.05 -12.59 11.92
C ASP A 83 -9.57 -11.24 11.37
N CYS A 84 -10.14 -10.14 11.83
CA CYS A 84 -9.67 -8.81 11.48
C CYS A 84 -8.22 -8.58 11.94
N LEU A 85 -7.90 -8.95 13.18
CA LEU A 85 -6.54 -8.82 13.72
C LEU A 85 -5.53 -9.73 13.00
N LYS A 86 -5.92 -10.96 12.61
CA LYS A 86 -5.09 -11.85 11.78
C LYS A 86 -4.76 -11.21 10.44
N GLU A 87 -5.77 -10.68 9.76
CA GLU A 87 -5.60 -10.02 8.46
C GLU A 87 -4.73 -8.77 8.59
N LEU A 88 -4.99 -7.93 9.58
CA LEU A 88 -4.17 -6.74 9.84
C LEU A 88 -2.70 -7.10 10.12
N LYS A 89 -2.44 -8.15 10.90
CA LYS A 89 -1.07 -8.63 11.17
C LYS A 89 -0.38 -9.09 9.89
N TYR A 90 -1.08 -9.80 9.02
CA TYR A 90 -0.56 -10.24 7.73
C TYR A 90 -0.15 -9.03 6.87
N PHE A 91 -1.04 -8.06 6.67
CA PHE A 91 -0.73 -6.88 5.88
C PHE A 91 0.28 -5.94 6.54
N ALA A 92 0.31 -5.83 7.88
CA ALA A 92 1.34 -5.09 8.59
C ALA A 92 2.74 -5.68 8.35
N THR A 93 2.86 -7.00 8.26
CA THR A 93 4.11 -7.67 7.93
C THR A 93 4.61 -7.33 6.52
N ILE A 94 3.71 -7.23 5.54
CA ILE A 94 4.02 -6.74 4.19
C ILE A 94 4.39 -5.26 4.25
N PHE A 95 3.56 -4.45 4.89
CA PHE A 95 3.72 -2.99 4.96
C PHE A 95 5.02 -2.55 5.64
N LYS A 96 5.55 -3.35 6.56
CA LYS A 96 6.86 -3.11 7.18
C LYS A 96 7.94 -2.86 6.13
N ALA A 97 7.96 -3.63 5.05
CA ALA A 97 8.94 -3.44 3.98
C ALA A 97 8.77 -2.11 3.22
N PHE A 98 7.56 -1.50 3.25
CA PHE A 98 7.32 -0.21 2.60
C PHE A 98 7.86 0.96 3.42
N VAL A 99 7.91 0.83 4.75
CA VAL A 99 8.25 1.93 5.66
C VAL A 99 9.61 1.77 6.36
N ASP A 100 10.16 0.56 6.36
CA ASP A 100 11.44 0.25 6.99
C ASP A 100 12.27 -0.72 6.12
N ASP A 101 13.56 -0.85 6.43
CA ASP A 101 14.42 -1.84 5.79
C ASP A 101 14.10 -3.24 6.36
N SER A 102 13.63 -4.11 5.49
CA SER A 102 13.30 -5.51 5.80
C SER A 102 14.12 -6.45 4.94
N ASN A 103 14.58 -7.55 5.51
CA ASN A 103 15.31 -8.61 4.78
C ASN A 103 14.37 -9.66 4.16
N ARG A 104 13.06 -9.46 4.23
CA ARG A 104 12.05 -10.43 3.76
C ARG A 104 12.11 -10.68 2.26
N TYR A 105 12.44 -9.65 1.46
CA TYR A 105 12.39 -9.69 0.00
C TYR A 105 13.78 -9.62 -0.62
N SER A 106 13.86 -9.88 -1.94
CA SER A 106 15.11 -9.83 -2.70
C SER A 106 15.81 -8.46 -2.61
N LYS A 107 17.09 -8.45 -2.94
CA LYS A 107 17.89 -7.21 -2.97
C LYS A 107 17.29 -6.16 -3.91
N THR A 108 16.76 -6.58 -5.07
CA THR A 108 16.11 -5.69 -6.04
C THR A 108 14.85 -5.05 -5.45
N VAL A 109 13.96 -5.87 -4.90
CA VAL A 109 12.72 -5.39 -4.26
C VAL A 109 13.03 -4.39 -3.15
N ARG A 110 13.96 -4.73 -2.24
CA ARG A 110 14.37 -3.83 -1.15
C ARG A 110 14.94 -2.51 -1.65
N LYS A 111 15.75 -2.53 -2.72
CA LYS A 111 16.30 -1.32 -3.33
C LYS A 111 15.19 -0.41 -3.88
N VAL A 112 14.22 -0.97 -4.60
CA VAL A 112 13.08 -0.20 -5.13
C VAL A 112 12.27 0.41 -4.00
N LEU A 113 11.90 -0.35 -2.98
CA LEU A 113 11.13 0.16 -1.84
C LEU A 113 11.88 1.28 -1.09
N ARG A 114 13.20 1.15 -0.91
CA ARG A 114 14.04 2.21 -0.35
C ARG A 114 13.98 3.48 -1.20
N ASN A 115 14.10 3.36 -2.52
CA ASN A 115 14.04 4.52 -3.43
C ASN A 115 12.67 5.21 -3.34
N LEU A 116 11.56 4.45 -3.30
CA LEU A 116 10.21 5.01 -3.13
C LEU A 116 10.06 5.76 -1.79
N ARG A 117 10.64 5.23 -0.70
CA ARG A 117 10.66 5.95 0.59
C ARG A 117 11.45 7.25 0.50
N MET A 118 12.64 7.25 -0.13
CA MET A 118 13.47 8.44 -0.27
C MET A 118 12.75 9.58 -0.98
N VAL A 119 11.97 9.26 -2.01
CA VAL A 119 11.16 10.26 -2.75
C VAL A 119 9.76 10.45 -2.15
N LYS A 120 9.49 9.88 -0.96
CA LYS A 120 8.23 10.00 -0.22
C LYS A 120 6.97 9.62 -1.03
N GLN A 121 7.10 8.67 -1.94
CA GLN A 121 6.00 8.21 -2.80
C GLN A 121 5.13 7.15 -2.10
N THR A 122 4.21 7.60 -1.24
CA THR A 122 3.28 6.73 -0.52
C THR A 122 1.96 6.50 -1.27
N THR A 123 1.69 7.27 -2.31
CA THR A 123 0.44 7.18 -3.10
C THR A 123 0.25 5.84 -3.79
N CYS A 124 1.34 5.13 -4.09
CA CYS A 124 1.30 3.80 -4.72
C CYS A 124 1.06 2.65 -3.72
N TYR A 125 1.10 2.89 -2.42
CA TYR A 125 1.03 1.82 -1.40
C TYR A 125 -0.23 0.94 -1.47
N PRO A 126 -1.45 1.46 -1.73
CA PRO A 126 -2.62 0.60 -1.90
C PRO A 126 -2.46 -0.40 -3.05
N PHE A 127 -1.87 0.04 -4.17
CA PHE A 127 -1.56 -0.85 -5.28
C PHE A 127 -0.43 -1.83 -4.92
N LEU A 128 0.62 -1.38 -4.22
CA LEU A 128 1.68 -2.27 -3.75
C LEU A 128 1.14 -3.35 -2.82
N LEU A 129 0.19 -3.06 -1.93
CA LEU A 129 -0.44 -4.08 -1.08
C LEU A 129 -1.07 -5.20 -1.91
N HIS A 130 -1.75 -4.88 -3.02
CA HIS A 130 -2.30 -5.90 -3.93
C HIS A 130 -1.20 -6.76 -4.58
N ILE A 131 -0.14 -6.14 -5.12
CA ILE A 131 0.92 -6.90 -5.80
C ILE A 131 1.72 -7.77 -4.83
N PHE A 132 1.97 -7.28 -3.62
CA PHE A 132 2.66 -8.07 -2.60
C PHE A 132 1.78 -9.19 -2.05
N ASP A 133 0.47 -8.98 -1.90
CA ASP A 133 -0.47 -10.04 -1.57
C ASP A 133 -0.47 -11.13 -2.65
N ASP A 134 -0.57 -10.76 -3.92
CA ASP A 134 -0.46 -11.71 -5.04
C ASP A 134 0.87 -12.48 -5.03
N PHE A 135 1.97 -11.85 -4.62
CA PHE A 135 3.26 -12.53 -4.48
C PHE A 135 3.28 -13.50 -3.29
N GLU A 136 2.81 -13.08 -2.12
CA GLU A 136 2.73 -13.94 -0.92
C GLU A 136 1.78 -15.14 -1.12
N GLN A 137 0.74 -14.96 -1.93
CA GLN A 137 -0.20 -16.03 -2.32
C GLN A 137 0.31 -16.87 -3.51
N HIS A 138 1.54 -16.67 -3.95
CA HIS A 138 2.16 -17.36 -5.10
C HIS A 138 1.40 -17.21 -6.43
N VAL A 139 0.61 -16.16 -6.59
CA VAL A 139 -0.06 -15.81 -7.85
C VAL A 139 0.93 -15.29 -8.88
N ILE A 140 1.98 -14.60 -8.42
CA ILE A 140 3.07 -14.10 -9.25
C ILE A 140 4.44 -14.56 -8.72
N THR A 141 5.41 -14.65 -9.63
CA THR A 141 6.79 -14.99 -9.28
C THR A 141 7.55 -13.75 -8.76
N GLU A 142 8.66 -13.98 -8.05
CA GLU A 142 9.57 -12.90 -7.62
C GLU A 142 10.05 -12.06 -8.80
N LYS A 143 10.35 -12.68 -9.94
CA LYS A 143 10.76 -12.00 -11.17
C LYS A 143 9.67 -11.06 -11.70
N THR A 144 8.40 -11.47 -11.61
CA THR A 144 7.26 -10.63 -11.99
C THR A 144 7.10 -9.46 -11.01
N LEU A 145 7.22 -9.72 -9.71
CA LEU A 145 7.21 -8.68 -8.68
C LEU A 145 8.32 -7.64 -8.93
N GLU A 146 9.57 -8.08 -9.14
CA GLU A 146 10.70 -7.19 -9.41
C GLU A 146 10.48 -6.30 -10.64
N LYS A 147 10.05 -6.91 -11.76
CA LYS A 147 9.75 -6.16 -13.00
C LYS A 147 8.68 -5.10 -12.77
N THR A 148 7.59 -5.48 -12.08
CA THR A 148 6.47 -4.57 -11.78
C THR A 148 6.94 -3.41 -10.91
N LEU A 149 7.70 -3.67 -9.86
CA LEU A 149 8.20 -2.64 -8.96
C LEU A 149 9.17 -1.68 -9.65
N LEU A 150 10.08 -2.19 -10.47
CA LEU A 150 11.00 -1.37 -11.26
C LEU A 150 10.25 -0.47 -12.24
N PHE A 151 9.18 -0.98 -12.86
CA PHE A 151 8.34 -0.20 -13.73
C PHE A 151 7.62 0.94 -12.97
N ILE A 152 7.00 0.64 -11.83
CA ILE A 152 6.33 1.67 -10.99
C ILE A 152 7.32 2.72 -10.50
N GLN A 153 8.52 2.31 -10.08
CA GLN A 153 9.57 3.25 -9.70
C GLN A 153 9.95 4.16 -10.88
N SER A 154 10.21 3.58 -12.05
CA SER A 154 10.55 4.36 -13.27
C SER A 154 9.44 5.34 -13.63
N TYR A 155 8.19 4.90 -13.60
CA TYR A 155 7.02 5.74 -13.85
C TYR A 155 6.97 6.95 -12.91
N LEU A 156 7.12 6.72 -11.60
CA LEU A 156 7.06 7.79 -10.60
C LEU A 156 8.25 8.76 -10.69
N VAL A 157 9.46 8.23 -10.93
CA VAL A 157 10.67 9.06 -11.10
C VAL A 157 10.58 9.92 -12.35
N ARG A 158 10.12 9.38 -13.48
CA ARG A 158 9.94 10.16 -14.72
C ARG A 158 8.99 11.32 -14.51
N ARG A 159 7.85 11.10 -13.88
CA ARG A 159 6.89 12.17 -13.55
C ARG A 159 7.49 13.25 -12.65
N MET A 160 8.24 12.83 -11.64
CA MET A 160 8.91 13.75 -10.71
C MET A 160 9.93 14.62 -11.43
N VAL A 161 10.79 14.04 -12.26
CA VAL A 161 11.82 14.76 -13.03
C VAL A 161 11.21 15.71 -14.03
N CYS A 162 10.12 15.33 -14.68
CA CYS A 162 9.40 16.18 -15.64
C CYS A 162 8.43 17.18 -14.98
N GLY A 163 8.44 17.32 -13.66
CA GLY A 163 7.58 18.27 -12.93
C GLY A 163 6.08 17.99 -13.04
N ILE A 164 5.68 16.76 -13.42
CA ILE A 164 4.26 16.42 -13.57
C ILE A 164 3.61 16.29 -12.20
N GLN A 165 2.53 17.03 -11.99
CA GLN A 165 1.81 17.05 -10.73
C GLN A 165 1.32 15.66 -10.31
N SER A 166 1.35 15.39 -9.00
CA SER A 166 0.98 14.10 -8.41
C SER A 166 -0.51 14.00 -8.01
N ASN A 167 -1.33 15.01 -8.32
CA ASN A 167 -2.73 15.09 -7.84
C ASN A 167 -3.58 13.91 -8.30
N THR A 168 -3.33 13.40 -9.52
CA THR A 168 -4.06 12.26 -10.09
C THR A 168 -3.61 10.91 -9.54
N LEU A 169 -2.38 10.81 -9.01
CA LEU A 169 -1.77 9.55 -8.60
C LEU A 169 -2.55 8.84 -7.49
N ARG A 170 -3.17 9.59 -6.57
CA ARG A 170 -4.00 8.98 -5.51
C ARG A 170 -5.20 8.24 -6.09
N GLY A 171 -5.90 8.86 -7.05
CA GLY A 171 -7.02 8.25 -7.75
C GLY A 171 -6.59 7.08 -8.63
N LEU A 172 -5.47 7.23 -9.33
CA LEU A 172 -4.89 6.21 -10.19
C LEU A 172 -4.57 4.94 -9.37
N PHE A 173 -3.66 5.03 -8.41
CA PHE A 173 -3.19 3.86 -7.65
C PHE A 173 -4.26 3.21 -6.76
N ARG A 174 -5.24 3.98 -6.27
CA ARG A 174 -6.40 3.45 -5.57
C ARG A 174 -7.18 2.45 -6.40
N ASN A 175 -7.40 2.77 -7.68
CA ASN A 175 -8.27 2.00 -8.56
C ASN A 175 -7.50 1.07 -9.51
N LEU A 176 -6.18 1.20 -9.61
CA LEU A 176 -5.35 0.59 -10.63
C LEU A 176 -5.51 -0.94 -10.70
N TYR A 177 -5.41 -1.61 -9.55
CA TYR A 177 -5.52 -3.07 -9.50
C TYR A 177 -6.86 -3.57 -10.03
N ASN A 178 -7.95 -2.93 -9.61
CA ASN A 178 -9.29 -3.29 -10.05
C ASN A 178 -9.51 -3.00 -11.55
N ARG A 179 -8.97 -1.89 -12.04
CA ARG A 179 -9.07 -1.55 -13.48
C ARG A 179 -8.35 -2.55 -14.36
N ILE A 180 -7.21 -3.08 -13.91
CA ILE A 180 -6.41 -4.04 -14.69
C ILE A 180 -6.94 -5.46 -14.54
N PHE A 181 -7.18 -5.93 -13.29
CA PHE A 181 -7.36 -7.35 -12.99
C PHE A 181 -8.79 -7.79 -12.69
N LYS A 182 -9.72 -6.86 -12.39
CA LYS A 182 -11.14 -7.26 -12.28
C LYS A 182 -11.81 -7.47 -13.63
N VAL A 183 -11.32 -6.80 -14.66
CA VAL A 183 -11.87 -6.93 -16.04
C VAL A 183 -11.24 -8.13 -16.75
N THR A 184 -9.98 -8.42 -16.48
CA THR A 184 -9.26 -9.57 -17.02
C THR A 184 -8.85 -10.48 -15.88
N SER A 185 -9.56 -11.59 -15.69
CA SER A 185 -9.20 -12.63 -14.68
C SER A 185 -7.85 -13.31 -14.97
N ASN A 186 -7.19 -12.97 -16.07
CA ASN A 186 -5.94 -13.59 -16.50
C ASN A 186 -4.72 -12.88 -15.90
N LYS A 187 -4.19 -13.45 -14.81
CA LYS A 187 -2.95 -12.99 -14.17
C LYS A 187 -1.67 -13.59 -14.77
N GLU A 188 -1.74 -14.41 -15.81
CA GLU A 188 -0.57 -15.01 -16.47
C GLU A 188 0.33 -13.94 -17.14
N LYS A 189 -0.28 -12.90 -17.67
CA LYS A 189 0.41 -11.74 -18.30
C LYS A 189 0.41 -10.53 -17.37
N TYR A 190 0.71 -10.73 -16.11
CA TYR A 190 0.58 -9.73 -15.06
C TYR A 190 1.32 -8.42 -15.35
N TYR A 191 2.62 -8.53 -15.62
CA TYR A 191 3.46 -7.36 -15.93
C TYR A 191 3.03 -6.68 -17.22
N GLU A 192 2.73 -7.47 -18.25
CA GLU A 192 2.32 -6.98 -19.56
C GLU A 192 0.99 -6.22 -19.47
N ALA A 193 0.05 -6.68 -18.64
CA ALA A 193 -1.22 -6.00 -18.40
C ALA A 193 -1.03 -4.64 -17.73
N ILE A 194 -0.17 -4.57 -16.70
CA ILE A 194 0.19 -3.31 -16.04
C ILE A 194 0.87 -2.37 -17.02
N ASN A 195 1.86 -2.85 -17.75
CA ASN A 195 2.61 -2.06 -18.71
C ASN A 195 1.68 -1.48 -19.79
N LYS A 196 0.86 -2.33 -20.42
CA LYS A 196 -0.13 -1.92 -21.41
C LYS A 196 -1.05 -0.82 -20.87
N PHE A 197 -1.56 -0.99 -19.64
CA PHE A 197 -2.44 -0.02 -19.03
C PHE A 197 -1.81 1.39 -19.01
N PHE A 198 -0.58 1.53 -18.56
CA PHE A 198 0.10 2.82 -18.46
C PHE A 198 0.51 3.44 -19.80
N TYR A 199 0.63 2.64 -20.86
CA TYR A 199 0.97 3.15 -22.19
C TYR A 199 -0.25 3.41 -23.08
N THR A 200 -1.41 2.77 -22.83
CA THR A 200 -2.52 2.79 -23.78
C THR A 200 -3.90 3.02 -23.17
N GLU A 201 -4.08 2.80 -21.87
CA GLU A 201 -5.42 2.77 -21.25
C GLU A 201 -5.62 3.84 -20.16
N THR A 202 -4.58 4.52 -19.73
CA THR A 202 -4.69 5.67 -18.82
C THR A 202 -5.08 6.93 -19.61
N GLY A 203 -5.63 7.93 -18.90
CA GLY A 203 -5.75 9.27 -19.50
C GLY A 203 -4.36 9.88 -19.77
N ASN A 204 -4.26 10.78 -20.75
CA ASN A 204 -2.99 11.38 -21.20
C ASN A 204 -2.08 11.89 -20.06
N ILE A 205 -2.69 12.47 -19.03
CA ILE A 205 -1.94 13.01 -17.87
C ILE A 205 -1.25 11.93 -17.03
N ASP A 206 -1.73 10.68 -17.09
CA ASP A 206 -1.23 9.55 -16.30
C ASP A 206 -0.43 8.55 -17.15
N MET A 207 -0.21 8.82 -18.43
CA MET A 207 0.64 7.99 -19.28
C MET A 207 2.11 8.05 -18.85
N VAL A 208 2.88 7.03 -19.25
CA VAL A 208 4.33 7.04 -19.08
C VAL A 208 4.94 8.18 -19.86
N VAL A 209 5.81 8.95 -19.21
CA VAL A 209 6.58 10.02 -19.86
C VAL A 209 7.53 9.40 -20.89
N PRO A 210 7.48 9.83 -22.17
CA PRO A 210 8.36 9.32 -23.22
C PRO A 210 9.85 9.59 -22.94
N ASP A 211 10.73 8.72 -23.46
CA ASP A 211 12.18 8.84 -23.25
C ASP A 211 12.74 10.18 -23.73
N ALA A 212 12.24 10.71 -24.84
CA ALA A 212 12.67 12.00 -25.40
C ALA A 212 12.38 13.18 -24.46
N GLU A 213 11.19 13.16 -23.82
CA GLU A 213 10.79 14.20 -22.86
C GLU A 213 11.58 14.06 -21.56
N PHE A 214 11.65 12.85 -21.03
CA PHE A 214 12.44 12.55 -19.81
C PHE A 214 13.91 12.95 -19.99
N GLY A 215 14.51 12.60 -21.15
CA GLY A 215 15.91 12.94 -21.46
C GLY A 215 16.15 14.44 -21.59
N ARG A 216 15.17 15.25 -22.00
CA ARG A 216 15.28 16.71 -21.99
C ARG A 216 15.26 17.25 -20.55
N SER A 217 14.27 16.82 -19.76
CA SER A 217 14.12 17.30 -18.38
C SER A 217 15.26 16.90 -17.44
N LEU A 218 16.08 15.92 -17.81
CA LEU A 218 17.29 15.57 -17.05
C LEU A 218 18.47 16.52 -17.31
N ARG A 219 18.43 17.34 -18.39
CA ARG A 219 19.52 18.24 -18.81
C ARG A 219 19.28 19.70 -18.41
N GLU A 220 18.05 19.99 -18.03
CA GLU A 220 17.63 21.29 -17.49
C GLU A 220 17.80 21.32 -15.96
#